data_5f53a099f9ac7802d1cc753f140b00ac
#
_entry.id   5f53a099f9ac7802d1cc753f140b00ac
#
_cell.length_a   1.000
_cell.length_b   1.000
_cell.length_c   1.000
_cell.angle_alpha   90.00
_cell.angle_beta   90.00
_cell.angle_gamma   90.00
#
_symmetry.space_group_name_H-M   'P 1'
#
loop_
_entity.id
_entity.type
_entity.pdbx_description
1 polymer ?
#
loop_
_entity_poly.entity_id
_entity_poly.type
_entity_poly.pdbx_seq_one_letter_code
_entity_poly.pdbx_strand_id
1 'polypeptide(L)'
;IACNTATAAVLEEMRASLPIPVLGVIQPGARAAIDVSKSRNIGIIGTEGTVRSKAYNKALLSIHPKVHIESLACPKFVPLVESGEWNSAIAKKIVAETLKPLKNRSMDTLILGCTHYPLLTEPISNYMGSYVTVISSGEETAREASVLLEHAGMLNRETPQPTYNFYTTGSRRMFKSIA
;
A
#
# COMPACT_ATOMS: atom_id res chain seq x y z
N ILE A 1 -7.42 5.36 -7.39
CA ILE A 1 -7.03 3.98 -7.74
C ILE A 1 -6.34 3.37 -6.53
N ALA A 2 -7.06 2.52 -5.76
CA ALA A 2 -6.54 1.94 -4.52
C ALA A 2 -5.51 0.80 -4.75
N CYS A 3 -5.55 0.14 -5.89
CA CYS A 3 -4.63 -0.95 -6.22
C CYS A 3 -3.26 -0.42 -6.65
N ASN A 4 -2.19 -0.85 -5.98
CA ASN A 4 -0.82 -0.45 -6.32
C ASN A 4 -0.40 -0.90 -7.73
N THR A 5 -0.73 -2.13 -8.10
CA THR A 5 -0.44 -2.65 -9.44
C THR A 5 -1.16 -1.86 -10.53
N ALA A 6 -2.46 -1.56 -10.32
CA ALA A 6 -3.23 -0.75 -11.26
C ALA A 6 -2.72 0.71 -11.31
N THR A 7 -2.39 1.32 -10.16
CA THR A 7 -1.78 2.64 -10.11
C THR A 7 -0.50 2.69 -10.95
N ALA A 8 0.37 1.70 -10.81
CA ALA A 8 1.62 1.62 -11.56
C ALA A 8 1.41 1.47 -13.08
N ALA A 9 0.30 0.85 -13.48
CA ALA A 9 0.03 0.55 -14.89
C ALA A 9 -0.74 1.65 -15.62
N VAL A 10 -1.75 2.27 -14.99
CA VAL A 10 -2.73 3.08 -15.72
C VAL A 10 -2.99 4.48 -15.15
N LEU A 11 -2.31 4.90 -14.07
CA LEU A 11 -2.61 6.19 -13.43
C LEU A 11 -2.51 7.38 -14.40
N GLU A 12 -1.44 7.44 -15.18
CA GLU A 12 -1.20 8.56 -16.09
C GLU A 12 -2.22 8.57 -17.27
N GLU A 13 -2.58 7.39 -17.77
CA GLU A 13 -3.61 7.25 -18.78
C GLU A 13 -4.99 7.70 -18.26
N MET A 14 -5.33 7.29 -17.03
CA MET A 14 -6.58 7.70 -16.40
C MET A 14 -6.63 9.22 -16.13
N ARG A 15 -5.52 9.83 -15.73
CA ARG A 15 -5.41 11.28 -15.55
C ARG A 15 -5.59 12.04 -16.86
N ALA A 16 -5.06 11.51 -17.96
CA ALA A 16 -5.17 12.13 -19.27
C ALA A 16 -6.57 11.99 -19.89
N SER A 17 -7.30 10.93 -19.55
CA SER A 17 -8.59 10.59 -20.17
C SER A 17 -9.82 11.06 -19.38
N LEU A 18 -9.68 11.36 -18.09
CA LEU A 18 -10.80 11.73 -17.24
C LEU A 18 -10.79 13.22 -16.88
N PRO A 19 -11.95 13.91 -16.90
CA PRO A 19 -12.06 15.34 -16.56
C PRO A 19 -12.12 15.58 -15.03
N ILE A 20 -11.79 14.60 -14.22
CA ILE A 20 -11.81 14.65 -12.77
C ILE A 20 -10.43 14.34 -12.20
N PRO A 21 -10.09 14.82 -10.97
CA PRO A 21 -8.84 14.43 -10.32
C PRO A 21 -8.76 12.93 -10.11
N VAL A 22 -7.63 12.32 -10.48
CA VAL A 22 -7.38 10.89 -10.30
C VAL A 22 -6.18 10.70 -9.38
N LEU A 23 -6.42 10.05 -8.24
CA LEU A 23 -5.42 9.71 -7.25
C LEU A 23 -4.96 8.27 -7.41
N GLY A 24 -3.65 8.05 -7.25
CA GLY A 24 -3.06 6.73 -7.11
C GLY A 24 -2.38 6.60 -5.75
N VAL A 25 -2.15 5.35 -5.31
CA VAL A 25 -1.66 5.05 -3.96
C VAL A 25 -0.13 5.08 -3.81
N ILE A 26 0.63 5.16 -4.89
CA ILE A 26 2.10 5.04 -4.84
C ILE A 26 2.75 6.31 -4.32
N GLN A 27 2.39 7.47 -4.84
CA GLN A 27 2.99 8.75 -4.44
C GLN A 27 2.72 9.08 -2.96
N PRO A 28 1.49 8.95 -2.42
CA PRO A 28 1.23 9.17 -1.00
C PRO A 28 2.07 8.26 -0.11
N GLY A 29 2.12 6.96 -0.41
CA GLY A 29 2.94 6.00 0.33
C GLY A 29 4.44 6.30 0.27
N ALA A 30 4.95 6.75 -0.88
CA ALA A 30 6.36 7.14 -1.02
C ALA A 30 6.69 8.40 -0.21
N ARG A 31 5.82 9.44 -0.21
CA ARG A 31 6.01 10.64 0.62
C ARG A 31 6.04 10.29 2.10
N ALA A 32 5.03 9.57 2.58
CA ALA A 32 4.98 9.16 3.99
C ALA A 32 6.21 8.36 4.42
N ALA A 33 6.69 7.45 3.57
CA ALA A 33 7.89 6.68 3.87
C ALA A 33 9.15 7.55 3.97
N ILE A 34 9.32 8.53 3.09
CA ILE A 34 10.41 9.50 3.18
C ILE A 34 10.30 10.34 4.45
N ASP A 35 9.11 10.79 4.81
CA ASP A 35 8.91 11.68 5.97
C ASP A 35 9.26 10.99 7.28
N VAL A 36 8.94 9.70 7.44
CA VAL A 36 9.21 8.95 8.67
C VAL A 36 10.61 8.32 8.72
N SER A 37 11.21 8.00 7.57
CA SER A 37 12.51 7.33 7.52
C SER A 37 13.65 8.25 7.94
N LYS A 38 14.39 7.84 8.98
CA LYS A 38 15.59 8.55 9.46
C LYS A 38 16.84 8.09 8.72
N SER A 39 16.94 6.79 8.44
CA SER A 39 18.10 6.19 7.79
C SER A 39 18.11 6.37 6.27
N ARG A 40 16.95 6.71 5.68
CA ARG A 40 16.73 6.71 4.23
C ARG A 40 16.94 5.33 3.59
N ASN A 41 16.82 4.26 4.38
CA ASN A 41 16.81 2.89 3.90
C ASN A 41 15.36 2.37 3.98
N ILE A 42 14.71 2.26 2.84
CA ILE A 42 13.26 1.97 2.74
C ILE A 42 13.05 0.64 2.02
N GLY A 43 12.32 -0.25 2.68
CA GLY A 43 11.82 -1.49 2.09
C GLY A 43 10.48 -1.28 1.40
N ILE A 44 10.24 -2.02 0.34
CA ILE A 44 8.96 -2.08 -0.36
C ILE A 44 8.58 -3.54 -0.53
N ILE A 45 7.41 -3.91 -0.05
CA ILE A 45 6.82 -5.20 -0.37
C ILE A 45 5.57 -5.00 -1.23
N GLY A 46 5.39 -5.86 -2.22
CA GLY A 46 4.30 -5.72 -3.18
C GLY A 46 4.05 -6.98 -3.99
N THR A 47 3.10 -6.92 -4.90
CA THR A 47 2.94 -7.95 -5.92
C THR A 47 4.12 -7.93 -6.90
N GLU A 48 4.30 -9.01 -7.64
CA GLU A 48 5.33 -9.05 -8.71
C GLU A 48 5.17 -7.90 -9.71
N GLY A 49 3.93 -7.58 -10.10
CA GLY A 49 3.64 -6.46 -11.00
C GLY A 49 4.06 -5.11 -10.41
N THR A 50 3.74 -4.85 -9.14
CA THR A 50 4.13 -3.62 -8.46
C THR A 50 5.65 -3.49 -8.38
N VAL A 51 6.36 -4.54 -7.96
CA VAL A 51 7.82 -4.52 -7.82
C VAL A 51 8.51 -4.39 -9.19
N ARG A 52 8.06 -5.15 -10.18
CA ARG A 52 8.62 -5.11 -11.55
C ARG A 52 8.44 -3.75 -12.23
N SER A 53 7.34 -3.04 -11.94
CA SER A 53 7.09 -1.71 -12.51
C SER A 53 8.10 -0.65 -12.08
N LYS A 54 8.77 -0.86 -10.93
CA LYS A 54 9.65 0.11 -10.25
C LYS A 54 8.99 1.47 -9.97
N ALA A 55 7.65 1.51 -9.91
CA ALA A 55 6.93 2.76 -9.72
C ALA A 55 7.21 3.40 -8.35
N TYR A 56 7.32 2.59 -7.27
CA TYR A 56 7.79 3.09 -5.97
C TYR A 56 9.24 3.59 -6.00
N ASN A 57 10.14 2.89 -6.69
CA ASN A 57 11.53 3.33 -6.82
C ASN A 57 11.59 4.70 -7.49
N LYS A 58 10.86 4.90 -8.58
CA LYS A 58 10.78 6.20 -9.27
C LYS A 58 10.20 7.28 -8.34
N ALA A 59 9.11 6.98 -7.63
CA ALA A 59 8.48 7.92 -6.71
C ALA A 59 9.41 8.32 -5.56
N LEU A 60 10.07 7.37 -4.91
CA LEU A 60 11.00 7.64 -3.81
C LEU A 60 12.22 8.44 -4.27
N LEU A 61 12.83 8.06 -5.40
CA LEU A 61 14.00 8.74 -5.96
C LEU A 61 13.67 10.16 -6.44
N SER A 62 12.44 10.43 -6.91
CA SER A 62 12.02 11.79 -7.28
C SER A 62 11.90 12.72 -6.07
N ILE A 63 11.60 12.17 -4.89
CA ILE A 63 11.51 12.94 -3.64
C ILE A 63 12.89 13.09 -2.99
N HIS A 64 13.64 11.98 -2.90
CA HIS A 64 14.96 11.96 -2.27
C HIS A 64 15.95 11.11 -3.09
N PRO A 65 16.82 11.75 -3.92
CA PRO A 65 17.70 11.03 -4.86
C PRO A 65 18.72 10.07 -4.22
N LYS A 66 19.00 10.23 -2.92
CA LYS A 66 19.97 9.39 -2.17
C LYS A 66 19.30 8.31 -1.31
N VAL A 67 18.01 8.04 -1.50
CA VAL A 67 17.31 6.98 -0.76
C VAL A 67 17.81 5.60 -1.21
N HIS A 68 18.05 4.72 -0.23
CA HIS A 68 18.31 3.31 -0.48
C HIS A 68 17.01 2.51 -0.48
N ILE A 69 16.81 1.69 -1.50
CA ILE A 69 15.53 1.00 -1.72
C ILE A 69 15.76 -0.49 -1.87
N GLU A 70 15.10 -1.26 -1.02
CA GLU A 70 15.02 -2.72 -1.11
C GLU A 70 13.59 -3.11 -1.50
N SER A 71 13.41 -3.81 -2.63
CA SER A 71 12.08 -4.21 -3.10
C SER A 71 11.95 -5.73 -3.10
N LEU A 72 10.87 -6.25 -2.55
CA LEU A 72 10.58 -7.68 -2.48
C LEU A 72 9.16 -7.97 -2.96
N ALA A 73 9.03 -8.85 -3.93
CA ALA A 73 7.74 -9.40 -4.33
C ALA A 73 7.27 -10.48 -3.34
N CYS A 74 6.01 -10.39 -2.92
CA CYS A 74 5.42 -11.31 -1.94
C CYS A 74 4.17 -12.01 -2.55
N PRO A 75 4.33 -12.91 -3.53
CA PRO A 75 3.19 -13.49 -4.26
C PRO A 75 2.27 -14.35 -3.38
N LYS A 76 2.75 -14.83 -2.24
CA LYS A 76 1.95 -15.65 -1.30
C LYS A 76 1.00 -14.83 -0.43
N PHE A 77 1.18 -13.50 -0.30
CA PHE A 77 0.41 -12.70 0.64
C PHE A 77 -1.03 -12.44 0.19
N VAL A 78 -1.27 -12.21 -1.09
CA VAL A 78 -2.64 -12.04 -1.60
C VAL A 78 -3.48 -13.30 -1.39
N PRO A 79 -3.07 -14.50 -1.85
CA PRO A 79 -3.81 -15.74 -1.58
C PRO A 79 -4.02 -16.01 -0.08
N LEU A 80 -3.05 -15.71 0.76
CA LEU A 80 -3.15 -15.86 2.21
C LEU A 80 -4.25 -14.96 2.80
N VAL A 81 -4.32 -13.70 2.39
CA VAL A 81 -5.38 -12.78 2.82
C VAL A 81 -6.74 -13.24 2.30
N GLU A 82 -6.83 -13.59 1.02
CA GLU A 82 -8.08 -14.03 0.40
C GLU A 82 -8.62 -15.35 0.97
N SER A 83 -7.77 -16.19 1.54
CA SER A 83 -8.21 -17.41 2.26
C SER A 83 -8.82 -17.14 3.65
N GLY A 84 -8.73 -15.91 4.16
CA GLY A 84 -9.21 -15.57 5.51
C GLY A 84 -8.21 -15.88 6.64
N GLU A 85 -7.00 -16.33 6.32
CA GLU A 85 -6.03 -16.87 7.28
C GLU A 85 -5.00 -15.84 7.79
N TRP A 86 -5.25 -14.53 7.64
CA TRP A 86 -4.26 -13.49 7.92
C TRP A 86 -3.79 -13.37 9.39
N ASN A 87 -4.55 -13.90 10.37
CA ASN A 87 -4.19 -13.91 11.80
C ASN A 87 -3.74 -15.30 12.33
N SER A 88 -3.61 -16.28 11.45
CA SER A 88 -3.28 -17.65 11.84
C SER A 88 -1.78 -17.86 12.10
N ALA A 89 -1.43 -18.98 12.73
CA ALA A 89 -0.03 -19.41 12.84
C ALA A 89 0.61 -19.65 11.46
N ILE A 90 -0.21 -20.02 10.47
CA ILE A 90 0.23 -20.21 9.08
C ILE A 90 0.62 -18.85 8.48
N ALA A 91 -0.16 -17.79 8.73
CA ALA A 91 0.17 -16.45 8.29
C ALA A 91 1.52 -15.99 8.85
N LYS A 92 1.74 -16.15 10.16
CA LYS A 92 3.02 -15.79 10.80
C LYS A 92 4.20 -16.53 10.17
N LYS A 93 4.04 -17.82 9.86
CA LYS A 93 5.07 -18.63 9.20
C LYS A 93 5.34 -18.14 7.78
N ILE A 94 4.30 -17.95 6.96
CA ILE A 94 4.43 -17.49 5.57
C ILE A 94 5.07 -16.09 5.53
N VAL A 95 4.69 -15.18 6.42
CA VAL A 95 5.28 -13.84 6.53
C VAL A 95 6.76 -13.94 6.87
N ALA A 96 7.13 -14.73 7.89
CA ALA A 96 8.52 -14.91 8.30
C ALA A 96 9.39 -15.49 7.17
N GLU A 97 8.92 -16.53 6.49
CA GLU A 97 9.63 -17.13 5.36
C GLU A 97 9.79 -16.16 4.19
N THR A 98 8.73 -15.42 3.85
CA THR A 98 8.72 -14.50 2.73
C THR A 98 9.61 -13.29 2.98
N LEU A 99 9.58 -12.72 4.20
CA LEU A 99 10.33 -11.51 4.54
C LEU A 99 11.76 -11.80 5.01
N LYS A 100 12.19 -13.06 5.09
CA LYS A 100 13.55 -13.45 5.50
C LYS A 100 14.66 -12.67 4.78
N PRO A 101 14.58 -12.39 3.46
CA PRO A 101 15.60 -11.59 2.76
C PRO A 101 15.75 -10.16 3.28
N LEU A 102 14.71 -9.60 3.91
CA LEU A 102 14.69 -8.22 4.42
C LEU A 102 15.08 -8.13 5.90
N LYS A 103 15.05 -9.24 6.67
CA LYS A 103 15.17 -9.24 8.14
C LYS A 103 16.45 -8.59 8.66
N ASN A 104 17.56 -8.77 7.97
CA ASN A 104 18.88 -8.28 8.42
C ASN A 104 19.35 -7.06 7.60
N ARG A 105 18.44 -6.36 6.95
CA ARG A 105 18.75 -5.13 6.22
C ARG A 105 18.63 -3.93 7.15
N SER A 106 19.39 -2.89 6.85
CA SER A 106 19.44 -1.66 7.67
C SER A 106 18.24 -0.72 7.45
N MET A 107 17.13 -1.22 6.92
CA MET A 107 15.93 -0.41 6.71
C MET A 107 15.24 -0.05 8.01
N ASP A 108 14.70 1.15 8.08
CA ASP A 108 13.87 1.65 9.20
C ASP A 108 12.40 1.86 8.82
N THR A 109 12.08 1.67 7.55
CA THR A 109 10.73 1.90 7.02
C THR A 109 10.39 0.83 6.00
N LEU A 110 9.15 0.32 6.04
CA LEU A 110 8.64 -0.69 5.11
C LEU A 110 7.29 -0.27 4.55
N ILE A 111 7.19 -0.13 3.22
CA ILE A 111 5.95 0.21 2.53
C ILE A 111 5.18 -1.06 2.19
N LEU A 112 3.90 -1.11 2.59
CA LEU A 112 2.94 -2.12 2.16
C LEU A 112 2.35 -1.72 0.79
N GLY A 113 2.99 -2.16 -0.28
CA GLY A 113 2.66 -1.83 -1.66
C GLY A 113 1.57 -2.72 -2.28
N CYS A 114 0.56 -3.10 -1.48
CA CYS A 114 -0.60 -3.86 -1.92
C CYS A 114 -1.78 -3.62 -0.97
N THR A 115 -2.99 -3.54 -1.49
CA THR A 115 -4.23 -3.33 -0.71
C THR A 115 -4.56 -4.46 0.27
N HIS A 116 -4.06 -5.66 0.02
CA HIS A 116 -4.25 -6.82 0.91
C HIS A 116 -3.31 -6.79 2.12
N TYR A 117 -2.12 -6.21 1.98
CA TYR A 117 -1.06 -6.33 2.97
C TYR A 117 -1.34 -5.63 4.30
N PRO A 118 -2.16 -4.56 4.40
CA PRO A 118 -2.56 -4.01 5.69
C PRO A 118 -3.22 -5.02 6.63
N LEU A 119 -3.91 -6.05 6.11
CA LEU A 119 -4.45 -7.14 6.93
C LEU A 119 -3.36 -8.04 7.55
N LEU A 120 -2.13 -7.99 7.02
CA LEU A 120 -0.95 -8.67 7.56
C LEU A 120 -0.04 -7.74 8.37
N THR A 121 -0.46 -6.51 8.70
CA THR A 121 0.39 -5.53 9.40
C THR A 121 0.95 -6.08 10.70
N GLU A 122 0.13 -6.74 11.52
CA GLU A 122 0.57 -7.31 12.80
C GLU A 122 1.68 -8.35 12.62
N PRO A 123 1.51 -9.45 11.86
CA PRO A 123 2.58 -10.43 11.66
C PRO A 123 3.81 -9.86 10.94
N ILE A 124 3.65 -8.87 10.03
CA ILE A 124 4.76 -8.19 9.38
C ILE A 124 5.56 -7.37 10.39
N SER A 125 4.89 -6.51 11.18
CA SER A 125 5.55 -5.66 12.18
C SER A 125 6.25 -6.50 13.25
N ASN A 126 5.60 -7.56 13.74
CA ASN A 126 6.20 -8.49 14.71
C ASN A 126 7.45 -9.17 14.16
N TYR A 127 7.44 -9.56 12.90
CA TYR A 127 8.61 -10.16 12.25
C TYR A 127 9.73 -9.16 12.01
N MET A 128 9.42 -7.98 11.46
CA MET A 128 10.43 -6.96 11.12
C MET A 128 11.07 -6.34 12.37
N GLY A 129 10.32 -6.19 13.45
CA GLY A 129 10.76 -5.62 14.70
C GLY A 129 10.37 -4.15 14.87
N SER A 130 10.44 -3.65 16.10
CA SER A 130 9.91 -2.34 16.51
C SER A 130 10.66 -1.13 15.92
N TYR A 131 11.85 -1.33 15.38
CA TYR A 131 12.62 -0.25 14.74
C TYR A 131 12.22 -0.02 13.27
N VAL A 132 11.40 -0.90 12.67
CA VAL A 132 10.89 -0.74 11.31
C VAL A 132 9.49 -0.18 11.35
N THR A 133 9.31 1.04 10.86
CA THR A 133 7.98 1.65 10.70
C THR A 133 7.30 1.09 9.46
N VAL A 134 6.11 0.54 9.62
CA VAL A 134 5.31 0.00 8.52
C VAL A 134 4.33 1.05 8.02
N ILE A 135 4.36 1.34 6.71
CA ILE A 135 3.53 2.35 6.05
C ILE A 135 2.46 1.68 5.19
N SER A 136 1.19 2.01 5.45
CA SER A 136 0.06 1.65 4.60
C SER A 136 -0.17 2.72 3.54
N SER A 137 0.05 2.38 2.27
CA SER A 137 -0.21 3.32 1.16
C SER A 137 -1.69 3.72 1.05
N GLY A 138 -2.61 2.87 1.51
CA GLY A 138 -4.04 3.14 1.51
C GLY A 138 -4.42 4.27 2.48
N GLU A 139 -3.92 4.22 3.71
CA GLU A 139 -4.17 5.26 4.72
C GLU A 139 -3.64 6.63 4.27
N GLU A 140 -2.42 6.66 3.74
CA GLU A 140 -1.83 7.91 3.25
C GLU A 140 -2.59 8.47 2.05
N THR A 141 -3.13 7.61 1.19
CA THR A 141 -3.98 8.04 0.08
C THR A 141 -5.31 8.61 0.56
N ALA A 142 -5.91 8.04 1.59
CA ALA A 142 -7.13 8.57 2.20
C ALA A 142 -6.90 9.97 2.79
N ARG A 143 -5.75 10.19 3.46
CA ARG A 143 -5.35 11.51 3.96
C ARG A 143 -5.22 12.52 2.82
N GLU A 144 -4.51 12.15 1.74
CA GLU A 144 -4.32 13.02 0.57
C GLU A 144 -5.65 13.32 -0.12
N ALA A 145 -6.53 12.34 -0.28
CA ALA A 145 -7.87 12.54 -0.82
C ALA A 145 -8.68 13.57 0.00
N SER A 146 -8.63 13.46 1.32
CA SER A 146 -9.29 14.40 2.23
C SER A 146 -8.77 15.83 2.05
N VAL A 147 -7.46 16.01 1.99
CA VAL A 147 -6.83 17.34 1.78
C VAL A 147 -7.21 17.93 0.42
N LEU A 148 -7.21 17.12 -0.63
CA LEU A 148 -7.60 17.56 -1.97
C LEU A 148 -9.07 17.98 -2.04
N LEU A 149 -9.96 17.22 -1.42
CA LEU A 149 -11.39 17.54 -1.37
C LEU A 149 -11.63 18.84 -0.58
N GLU A 150 -10.92 19.01 0.55
CA GLU A 150 -11.00 20.24 1.34
C GLU A 150 -10.52 21.45 0.54
N HIS A 151 -9.35 21.35 -0.09
CA HIS A 151 -8.78 22.44 -0.90
C HIS A 151 -9.65 22.81 -2.10
N ALA A 152 -10.31 21.83 -2.70
CA ALA A 152 -11.25 22.04 -3.80
C ALA A 152 -12.64 22.52 -3.36
N GLY A 153 -12.90 22.65 -2.06
CA GLY A 153 -14.24 22.98 -1.53
C GLY A 153 -15.28 21.88 -1.75
N MET A 154 -14.85 20.65 -1.95
CA MET A 154 -15.69 19.50 -2.31
C MET A 154 -16.02 18.60 -1.10
N LEU A 155 -15.60 18.97 0.12
CA LEU A 155 -16.01 18.22 1.31
C LEU A 155 -17.51 18.39 1.52
N ASN A 156 -18.21 17.27 1.72
CA ASN A 156 -19.60 17.30 2.12
C ASN A 156 -19.68 17.73 3.60
N ARG A 157 -20.27 18.90 3.84
CA ARG A 157 -20.47 19.46 5.18
C ARG A 157 -21.88 19.21 5.72
N GLU A 158 -22.79 18.69 4.89
CA GLU A 158 -24.08 18.23 5.32
C GLU A 158 -23.91 16.85 5.99
N THR A 159 -24.71 16.58 7.02
CA THR A 159 -24.64 15.32 7.79
C THR A 159 -25.78 14.36 7.49
N PRO A 160 -26.08 14.01 6.23
CA PRO A 160 -26.92 12.85 5.98
C PRO A 160 -26.11 11.59 6.33
N GLN A 161 -26.78 10.56 6.80
CA GLN A 161 -26.19 9.24 6.98
C GLN A 161 -25.56 8.82 5.65
N PRO A 162 -24.24 8.48 5.60
CA PRO A 162 -23.61 8.09 4.36
C PRO A 162 -24.20 6.78 3.85
N THR A 163 -24.40 6.69 2.54
CA THR A 163 -24.78 5.45 1.88
C THR A 163 -23.56 4.85 1.19
N TYR A 164 -23.34 3.55 1.39
CA TYR A 164 -22.21 2.84 0.79
C TYR A 164 -22.73 1.84 -0.25
N ASN A 165 -22.24 1.95 -1.47
CA ASN A 165 -22.53 1.02 -2.55
C ASN A 165 -21.25 0.31 -2.98
N PHE A 166 -21.23 -1.02 -2.89
CA PHE A 166 -20.08 -1.83 -3.26
C PHE A 166 -20.41 -2.65 -4.50
N TYR A 167 -19.51 -2.61 -5.47
CA TYR A 167 -19.64 -3.34 -6.73
C TYR A 167 -18.47 -4.28 -6.92
N THR A 168 -18.72 -5.51 -7.38
CA THR A 168 -17.69 -6.49 -7.68
C THR A 168 -18.02 -7.27 -8.93
N THR A 169 -17.02 -7.56 -9.75
CA THR A 169 -17.13 -8.47 -10.90
C THR A 169 -16.88 -9.94 -10.50
N GLY A 170 -16.38 -10.16 -9.27
CA GLY A 170 -16.09 -11.47 -8.71
C GLY A 170 -17.19 -12.00 -7.80
N SER A 171 -16.84 -12.94 -6.92
CA SER A 171 -17.76 -13.53 -5.96
C SER A 171 -18.20 -12.52 -4.89
N ARG A 172 -19.49 -12.20 -4.83
CA ARG A 172 -20.08 -11.36 -3.78
C ARG A 172 -19.82 -11.93 -2.38
N ARG A 173 -19.83 -13.26 -2.23
CA ARG A 173 -19.58 -13.93 -0.95
C ARG A 173 -18.18 -13.68 -0.46
N MET A 174 -17.15 -13.85 -1.32
CA MET A 174 -15.77 -13.58 -0.98
C MET A 174 -15.54 -12.09 -0.68
N PHE A 175 -16.05 -11.21 -1.52
CA PHE A 175 -15.95 -9.77 -1.29
C PHE A 175 -16.50 -9.39 0.09
N LYS A 176 -17.72 -9.85 0.43
CA LYS A 176 -18.36 -9.57 1.73
C LYS A 176 -17.60 -10.15 2.93
N SER A 177 -16.81 -11.21 2.76
CA SER A 177 -16.05 -11.81 3.86
C SER A 177 -14.73 -11.10 4.14
N ILE A 178 -14.21 -10.30 3.19
CA ILE A 178 -12.92 -9.61 3.30
C ILE A 178 -13.10 -8.10 3.55
N ALA A 179 -14.11 -7.49 2.96
CA ALA A 179 -14.46 -6.08 3.12
C ALA A 179 -15.31 -5.82 4.37
#